data_9bced57d61d01c60cfe4119852e5971f
#
_entry.id   9bced57d61d01c60cfe4119852e5971f
#
_cell.length_a   1.000
_cell.length_b   1.000
_cell.length_c   1.000
_cell.angle_alpha   90.00
_cell.angle_beta   90.00
_cell.angle_gamma   90.00
#
_symmetry.space_group_name_H-M   'P 1'
#
loop_
_entity.id
_entity.type
_entity.pdbx_description
1 polymer ?
#
loop_
_entity_poly.entity_id
_entity_poly.type
_entity_poly.pdbx_seq_one_letter_code
_entity_poly.pdbx_strand_id
1 'polypeptide(L)'
;KVDGEVRYEEKAVTYDVSNFIGVNPYINDPVEDLYNKVCYIETSRGCPYKCGFCLASLDNNVRYLPMADIKHNLLYLMTHGRVIKFLDRTFNMKRDFTLDVFQFILDNHKPGNVFQFEITADILHPDIIKFINEKVPKGLFRFEIGIQTVNQKANLEVSRKQNFEKTKGIIRQVQDVVDLHLDLIVGLPLDYFEDIKYSFEEVFKLFAPELQL
;
A
#
# COMPACT_ATOMS: atom_id res chain seq x y z
N LYS A 1 15.74 11.00 -28.38
CA LYS A 1 16.64 10.85 -29.51
C LYS A 1 17.33 12.20 -29.77
N VAL A 2 18.64 12.22 -29.81
CA VAL A 2 19.43 13.37 -30.24
C VAL A 2 20.19 12.90 -31.44
N ASP A 3 20.06 13.61 -32.57
CA ASP A 3 20.70 13.30 -33.85
C ASP A 3 20.50 11.85 -34.34
N GLY A 4 19.33 11.28 -34.11
CA GLY A 4 18.99 9.91 -34.50
C GLY A 4 19.47 8.82 -33.54
N GLU A 5 20.32 9.12 -32.57
CA GLU A 5 20.81 8.18 -31.57
C GLU A 5 19.92 8.17 -30.30
N VAL A 6 19.77 7.00 -29.69
CA VAL A 6 19.13 6.88 -28.38
C VAL A 6 20.20 7.13 -27.31
N ARG A 7 20.07 8.24 -26.59
CA ARG A 7 20.91 8.53 -25.43
C ARG A 7 20.09 8.26 -24.16
N TYR A 8 20.70 7.64 -23.17
CA TYR A 8 20.11 7.37 -21.86
C TYR A 8 21.18 7.52 -20.78
N GLU A 9 20.73 7.86 -19.58
CA GLU A 9 21.59 7.89 -18.40
C GLU A 9 21.83 6.46 -17.91
N GLU A 10 23.07 6.06 -17.72
CA GLU A 10 23.43 4.73 -17.21
C GLU A 10 23.12 4.56 -15.71
N LYS A 11 23.02 5.66 -14.99
CA LYS A 11 22.66 5.67 -13.56
C LYS A 11 21.29 6.29 -13.38
N ALA A 12 20.41 5.54 -12.69
CA ALA A 12 19.15 6.10 -12.23
C ALA A 12 19.41 7.27 -11.28
N VAL A 13 18.89 8.45 -11.63
CA VAL A 13 18.95 9.62 -10.75
C VAL A 13 17.77 9.56 -9.79
N THR A 14 18.07 9.48 -8.51
CA THR A 14 17.04 9.53 -7.46
C THR A 14 16.60 10.98 -7.26
N TYR A 15 15.34 11.27 -7.56
CA TYR A 15 14.79 12.60 -7.36
C TYR A 15 14.51 12.87 -5.87
N ASP A 16 14.83 14.08 -5.41
CA ASP A 16 14.48 14.51 -4.07
C ASP A 16 13.01 14.91 -4.01
N VAL A 17 12.22 14.09 -3.34
CA VAL A 17 10.76 14.29 -3.23
C VAL A 17 10.39 15.51 -2.39
N SER A 18 11.32 16.08 -1.59
CA SER A 18 11.09 17.32 -0.86
C SER A 18 10.91 18.53 -1.77
N ASN A 19 11.32 18.44 -3.03
CA ASN A 19 11.10 19.48 -4.05
C ASN A 19 9.66 19.56 -4.57
N PHE A 20 8.79 18.61 -4.23
CA PHE A 20 7.35 18.64 -4.60
C PHE A 20 6.47 19.39 -3.60
N ILE A 21 7.01 20.42 -2.95
CA ILE A 21 6.25 21.24 -1.99
C ILE A 21 5.10 21.95 -2.70
N GLY A 22 3.91 21.88 -2.11
CA GLY A 22 2.70 22.57 -2.59
C GLY A 22 2.11 22.01 -3.87
N VAL A 23 2.57 20.86 -4.35
CA VAL A 23 2.01 20.23 -5.56
C VAL A 23 0.73 19.48 -5.23
N ASN A 24 -0.38 19.89 -5.86
CA ASN A 24 -1.63 19.13 -5.86
C ASN A 24 -1.95 18.72 -7.31
N PRO A 25 -1.83 17.42 -7.66
CA PRO A 25 -2.06 16.97 -9.04
C PRO A 25 -3.52 17.12 -9.50
N TYR A 26 -4.47 17.31 -8.59
CA TYR A 26 -5.91 17.40 -8.88
C TYR A 26 -6.45 18.83 -8.94
N ILE A 27 -5.60 19.85 -8.80
CA ILE A 27 -6.05 21.23 -8.68
C ILE A 27 -6.80 21.74 -9.92
N ASN A 28 -6.54 21.16 -11.08
CA ASN A 28 -7.15 21.53 -12.35
C ASN A 28 -8.22 20.52 -12.83
N ASP A 29 -8.46 19.48 -12.07
CA ASP A 29 -9.48 18.49 -12.42
C ASP A 29 -10.87 19.01 -12.06
N PRO A 30 -11.93 18.69 -12.85
CA PRO A 30 -13.30 18.97 -12.44
C PRO A 30 -13.61 18.24 -11.13
N VAL A 31 -14.04 19.01 -10.14
CA VAL A 31 -14.28 18.48 -8.77
C VAL A 31 -15.35 17.37 -8.77
N GLU A 32 -16.39 17.53 -9.61
CA GLU A 32 -17.47 16.56 -9.79
C GLU A 32 -16.98 15.19 -10.28
N ASP A 33 -15.86 15.16 -10.98
CA ASP A 33 -15.27 13.91 -11.46
C ASP A 33 -14.58 13.10 -10.36
N LEU A 34 -14.05 13.78 -9.34
CA LEU A 34 -13.24 13.15 -8.30
C LEU A 34 -14.06 12.19 -7.42
N TYR A 35 -15.34 12.54 -7.17
CA TYR A 35 -16.20 11.71 -6.32
C TYR A 35 -16.44 10.30 -6.87
N ASN A 36 -16.52 10.17 -8.20
CA ASN A 36 -16.81 8.91 -8.88
C ASN A 36 -15.55 8.13 -9.33
N LYS A 37 -14.37 8.66 -9.03
CA LYS A 37 -13.08 8.03 -9.37
C LYS A 37 -12.33 7.62 -8.12
N VAL A 38 -11.38 6.69 -8.29
CA VAL A 38 -10.35 6.44 -7.28
C VAL A 38 -9.33 7.56 -7.39
N CYS A 39 -9.17 8.33 -6.33
CA CYS A 39 -8.15 9.35 -6.23
C CYS A 39 -6.86 8.75 -5.63
N TYR A 40 -5.73 9.14 -6.15
CA TYR A 40 -4.43 8.60 -5.71
C TYR A 40 -3.64 9.67 -4.96
N ILE A 41 -2.94 9.25 -3.90
CA ILE A 41 -2.00 10.09 -3.17
C ILE A 41 -0.71 9.30 -2.93
N GLU A 42 0.42 9.97 -3.11
CA GLU A 42 1.72 9.44 -2.73
C GLU A 42 2.19 10.20 -1.49
N THR A 43 2.61 9.48 -0.46
CA THR A 43 3.15 10.07 0.78
C THR A 43 4.58 9.67 1.03
N SER A 44 5.03 8.59 0.39
CA SER A 44 6.42 8.17 0.35
C SER A 44 6.75 7.50 -0.98
N ARG A 45 8.01 7.57 -1.38
CA ARG A 45 8.54 6.92 -2.57
C ARG A 45 9.70 6.01 -2.23
N GLY A 46 9.76 4.86 -2.94
CA GLY A 46 10.72 3.79 -2.71
C GLY A 46 10.16 2.65 -1.88
N CYS A 47 10.86 1.50 -1.88
CA CYS A 47 10.49 0.32 -1.12
C CYS A 47 11.75 -0.37 -0.58
N PRO A 48 11.87 -0.67 0.73
CA PRO A 48 13.10 -1.26 1.28
C PRO A 48 13.29 -2.73 0.90
N TYR A 49 12.26 -3.36 0.36
CA TYR A 49 12.29 -4.77 -0.03
C TYR A 49 12.89 -4.96 -1.42
N LYS A 50 13.43 -6.17 -1.65
CA LYS A 50 14.12 -6.55 -2.89
C LYS A 50 13.41 -7.71 -3.59
N CYS A 51 12.08 -7.71 -3.58
CA CYS A 51 11.30 -8.77 -4.22
C CYS A 51 11.59 -8.84 -5.72
N GLY A 52 12.01 -10.02 -6.22
CA GLY A 52 12.49 -10.19 -7.59
C GLY A 52 11.43 -9.98 -8.68
N PHE A 53 10.15 -10.03 -8.34
CA PHE A 53 9.04 -9.78 -9.26
C PHE A 53 8.58 -8.32 -9.28
N CYS A 54 9.10 -7.45 -8.38
CA CYS A 54 8.55 -6.11 -8.17
C CYS A 54 9.48 -5.01 -8.66
N LEU A 55 9.00 -4.13 -9.53
CA LEU A 55 9.78 -2.98 -10.02
C LEU A 55 10.12 -1.97 -8.92
N ALA A 56 9.34 -1.88 -7.84
CA ALA A 56 9.64 -1.01 -6.72
C ALA A 56 10.94 -1.40 -5.99
N SER A 57 11.43 -2.62 -6.18
CA SER A 57 12.72 -3.09 -5.65
C SER A 57 13.95 -2.41 -6.28
N LEU A 58 13.76 -1.66 -7.36
CA LEU A 58 14.83 -0.89 -8.02
C LEU A 58 15.19 0.40 -7.27
N ASP A 59 14.29 0.93 -6.44
CA ASP A 59 14.50 2.12 -5.61
C ASP A 59 14.30 1.75 -4.12
N ASN A 60 15.40 1.37 -3.47
CA ASN A 60 15.35 0.88 -2.08
C ASN A 60 15.39 2.00 -1.03
N ASN A 61 15.52 3.25 -1.43
CA ASN A 61 15.57 4.37 -0.52
C ASN A 61 14.17 4.97 -0.31
N VAL A 62 13.56 4.70 0.83
CA VAL A 62 12.25 5.25 1.17
C VAL A 62 12.38 6.71 1.60
N ARG A 63 11.76 7.60 0.84
CA ARG A 63 11.73 9.06 1.07
C ARG A 63 10.28 9.49 1.29
N TYR A 64 10.06 10.26 2.33
CA TYR A 64 8.73 10.77 2.69
C TYR A 64 8.54 12.19 2.17
N LEU A 65 7.35 12.49 1.68
CA LEU A 65 6.94 13.85 1.38
C LEU A 65 6.76 14.64 2.68
N PRO A 66 6.83 15.97 2.64
CA PRO A 66 6.57 16.80 3.82
C PRO A 66 5.15 16.57 4.37
N MET A 67 5.02 16.37 5.67
CA MET A 67 3.73 16.08 6.30
C MET A 67 2.69 17.19 6.08
N ALA A 68 3.11 18.44 5.99
CA ALA A 68 2.23 19.56 5.71
C ALA A 68 1.56 19.43 4.33
N ASP A 69 2.31 19.02 3.30
CA ASP A 69 1.79 18.83 1.95
C ASP A 69 0.88 17.60 1.87
N ILE A 70 1.25 16.51 2.56
CA ILE A 70 0.41 15.34 2.69
C ILE A 70 -0.96 15.70 3.27
N LYS A 71 -0.97 16.41 4.40
CA LYS A 71 -2.20 16.84 5.09
C LYS A 71 -3.03 17.78 4.23
N HIS A 72 -2.39 18.72 3.53
CA HIS A 72 -3.08 19.64 2.61
C HIS A 72 -3.79 18.88 1.48
N ASN A 73 -3.07 17.98 0.80
CA ASN A 73 -3.63 17.18 -0.29
C ASN A 73 -4.70 16.20 0.19
N LEU A 74 -4.53 15.59 1.37
CA LEU A 74 -5.56 14.74 1.97
C LEU A 74 -6.85 15.49 2.26
N LEU A 75 -6.78 16.71 2.81
CA LEU A 75 -7.98 17.55 3.04
C LEU A 75 -8.73 17.81 1.74
N TYR A 76 -8.00 18.15 0.67
CA TYR A 76 -8.60 18.36 -0.65
C TYR A 76 -9.31 17.08 -1.13
N LEU A 77 -8.63 15.94 -1.09
CA LEU A 77 -9.20 14.67 -1.56
C LEU A 77 -10.34 14.17 -0.68
N MET A 78 -10.30 14.35 0.63
CA MET A 78 -11.40 14.00 1.54
C MET A 78 -12.66 14.85 1.29
N THR A 79 -12.47 16.08 0.83
CA THR A 79 -13.59 16.99 0.54
C THR A 79 -14.25 16.67 -0.80
N HIS A 80 -13.49 16.25 -1.80
CA HIS A 80 -13.94 16.13 -3.18
C HIS A 80 -14.00 14.68 -3.69
N GLY A 81 -13.18 13.80 -3.15
CA GLY A 81 -13.12 12.38 -3.52
C GLY A 81 -13.88 11.48 -2.54
N ARG A 82 -14.12 10.25 -2.95
CA ARG A 82 -14.72 9.20 -2.11
C ARG A 82 -13.71 8.13 -1.75
N VAL A 83 -13.03 7.55 -2.72
CA VAL A 83 -12.01 6.52 -2.51
C VAL A 83 -10.64 7.14 -2.73
N ILE A 84 -9.80 7.11 -1.70
CA ILE A 84 -8.44 7.64 -1.74
C ILE A 84 -7.46 6.47 -1.57
N LYS A 85 -6.69 6.15 -2.62
CA LYS A 85 -5.68 5.10 -2.61
C LYS A 85 -4.29 5.68 -2.44
N PHE A 86 -3.56 5.19 -1.43
CA PHE A 86 -2.17 5.51 -1.22
C PHE A 86 -1.28 4.68 -2.15
N LEU A 87 -0.34 5.34 -2.83
CA LEU A 87 0.59 4.72 -3.77
C LEU A 87 1.88 4.23 -3.11
N ASP A 88 2.00 4.41 -1.82
CA ASP A 88 3.13 3.99 -1.00
C ASP A 88 3.25 2.47 -1.00
N ARG A 89 4.38 1.93 -1.46
CA ARG A 89 4.59 0.48 -1.64
C ARG A 89 4.63 -0.32 -0.34
N THR A 90 4.80 0.35 0.79
CA THR A 90 4.69 -0.22 2.13
C THR A 90 4.40 0.94 3.09
N PHE A 91 3.14 1.29 3.23
CA PHE A 91 2.72 2.47 3.98
C PHE A 91 3.14 2.41 5.45
N ASN A 92 3.10 1.24 6.07
CA ASN A 92 3.33 1.04 7.49
C ASN A 92 4.81 0.87 7.91
N MET A 93 5.76 1.40 7.13
CA MET A 93 7.20 1.31 7.42
C MET A 93 7.62 2.08 8.69
N LYS A 94 7.02 3.24 8.93
CA LYS A 94 7.31 4.07 10.10
C LYS A 94 6.07 4.18 10.97
N ARG A 95 6.13 3.62 12.18
CA ARG A 95 5.03 3.63 13.14
C ARG A 95 4.44 5.03 13.35
N ASP A 96 5.27 6.01 13.70
CA ASP A 96 4.80 7.35 14.08
C ASP A 96 4.20 8.10 12.89
N PHE A 97 4.78 7.94 11.70
CA PHE A 97 4.23 8.47 10.45
C PHE A 97 2.84 7.87 10.16
N THR A 98 2.71 6.55 10.25
CA THR A 98 1.45 5.85 10.03
C THR A 98 0.37 6.33 10.98
N LEU A 99 0.68 6.43 12.28
CA LEU A 99 -0.26 6.91 13.29
C LEU A 99 -0.65 8.37 13.09
N ASP A 100 0.28 9.24 12.69
CA ASP A 100 0.00 10.66 12.41
C ASP A 100 -0.96 10.82 11.22
N VAL A 101 -0.73 10.07 10.14
CA VAL A 101 -1.63 10.08 8.97
C VAL A 101 -3.00 9.49 9.33
N PHE A 102 -3.05 8.37 10.03
CA PHE A 102 -4.31 7.75 10.44
C PHE A 102 -5.13 8.66 11.36
N GLN A 103 -4.49 9.30 12.37
CA GLN A 103 -5.17 10.24 13.24
C GLN A 103 -5.68 11.44 12.45
N PHE A 104 -4.89 11.98 11.52
CA PHE A 104 -5.33 13.09 10.68
C PHE A 104 -6.54 12.74 9.81
N ILE A 105 -6.59 11.52 9.28
CA ILE A 105 -7.75 11.02 8.54
C ILE A 105 -8.98 10.95 9.46
N LEU A 106 -8.84 10.37 10.66
CA LEU A 106 -9.96 10.28 11.60
C LEU A 106 -10.53 11.63 11.98
N ASP A 107 -9.66 12.63 12.14
CA ASP A 107 -10.09 13.98 12.54
C ASP A 107 -10.80 14.75 11.42
N ASN A 108 -10.61 14.36 10.15
CA ASN A 108 -11.01 15.18 8.99
C ASN A 108 -11.84 14.46 7.93
N HIS A 109 -11.95 13.13 7.95
CA HIS A 109 -12.70 12.39 6.91
C HIS A 109 -14.18 12.79 6.84
N LYS A 110 -14.76 12.60 5.68
CA LYS A 110 -16.19 12.85 5.42
C LYS A 110 -16.95 11.52 5.32
N PRO A 111 -18.25 11.53 5.62
CA PRO A 111 -19.09 10.35 5.40
C PRO A 111 -18.93 9.81 3.98
N GLY A 112 -18.68 8.50 3.86
CA GLY A 112 -18.48 7.82 2.59
C GLY A 112 -17.04 7.80 2.06
N ASN A 113 -16.09 8.49 2.72
CA ASN A 113 -14.67 8.29 2.37
C ASN A 113 -14.21 6.87 2.70
N VAL A 114 -13.34 6.33 1.87
CA VAL A 114 -12.62 5.07 2.05
C VAL A 114 -11.14 5.29 1.71
N PHE A 115 -10.25 4.82 2.56
CA PHE A 115 -8.81 4.97 2.37
C PHE A 115 -8.15 3.60 2.19
N GLN A 116 -7.46 3.41 1.07
CA GLN A 116 -6.80 2.16 0.71
C GLN A 116 -5.29 2.30 0.83
N PHE A 117 -4.66 1.35 1.54
CA PHE A 117 -3.22 1.36 1.85
C PHE A 117 -2.58 0.04 1.45
N GLU A 118 -1.41 0.07 0.79
CA GLU A 118 -0.56 -1.10 0.62
C GLU A 118 0.22 -1.34 1.92
N ILE A 119 -0.05 -2.46 2.59
CA ILE A 119 0.47 -2.81 3.92
C ILE A 119 1.33 -4.06 3.84
N THR A 120 2.46 -4.04 4.52
CA THR A 120 3.20 -5.27 4.84
C THR A 120 2.79 -5.73 6.23
N ALA A 121 1.96 -6.78 6.29
CA ALA A 121 1.28 -7.15 7.54
C ALA A 121 2.23 -7.63 8.64
N ASP A 122 3.27 -8.39 8.32
CA ASP A 122 4.20 -8.95 9.31
C ASP A 122 5.09 -7.92 10.01
N ILE A 123 5.09 -6.65 9.56
CA ILE A 123 5.72 -5.52 10.25
C ILE A 123 4.72 -4.55 10.87
N LEU A 124 3.42 -4.85 10.84
CA LEU A 124 2.42 -3.96 11.44
C LEU A 124 2.63 -3.87 12.96
N HIS A 125 2.92 -2.66 13.42
CA HIS A 125 3.28 -2.44 14.82
C HIS A 125 2.05 -2.63 15.75
N PRO A 126 2.22 -3.21 16.97
CA PRO A 126 1.11 -3.41 17.91
C PRO A 126 0.32 -2.15 18.23
N ASP A 127 0.97 -0.97 18.31
CA ASP A 127 0.27 0.29 18.56
C ASP A 127 -0.64 0.68 17.38
N ILE A 128 -0.27 0.34 16.14
CA ILE A 128 -1.12 0.58 14.96
C ILE A 128 -2.33 -0.35 15.01
N ILE A 129 -2.13 -1.63 15.35
CA ILE A 129 -3.22 -2.60 15.54
C ILE A 129 -4.20 -2.11 16.61
N LYS A 130 -3.66 -1.69 17.76
CA LYS A 130 -4.46 -1.13 18.85
C LYS A 130 -5.24 0.10 18.40
N PHE A 131 -4.59 1.03 17.71
CA PHE A 131 -5.22 2.23 17.17
C PHE A 131 -6.39 1.90 16.24
N ILE A 132 -6.19 0.93 15.32
CA ILE A 132 -7.21 0.49 14.37
C ILE A 132 -8.43 -0.04 15.14
N ASN A 133 -8.22 -0.96 16.08
CA ASN A 133 -9.31 -1.63 16.79
C ASN A 133 -10.07 -0.70 17.74
N GLU A 134 -9.41 0.31 18.30
CA GLU A 134 -10.03 1.22 19.27
C GLU A 134 -10.68 2.45 18.63
N LYS A 135 -10.21 2.89 17.46
CA LYS A 135 -10.56 4.22 16.94
C LYS A 135 -11.12 4.22 15.52
N VAL A 136 -10.74 3.25 14.67
CA VAL A 136 -11.10 3.32 13.26
C VAL A 136 -12.54 2.81 13.04
N PRO A 137 -13.41 3.60 12.39
CA PRO A 137 -14.73 3.12 11.99
C PRO A 137 -14.62 1.98 10.98
N LYS A 138 -15.46 0.97 11.12
CA LYS A 138 -15.50 -0.17 10.18
C LYS A 138 -15.74 0.30 8.75
N GLY A 139 -14.93 -0.23 7.81
CA GLY A 139 -15.00 0.10 6.39
C GLY A 139 -14.37 1.44 5.99
N LEU A 140 -13.80 2.21 6.94
CA LEU A 140 -13.07 3.43 6.61
C LEU A 140 -11.72 3.12 5.95
N PHE A 141 -11.04 2.06 6.42
CA PHE A 141 -9.75 1.63 5.88
C PHE A 141 -9.88 0.33 5.12
N ARG A 142 -9.20 0.25 3.98
CA ARG A 142 -8.97 -0.94 3.19
C ARG A 142 -7.48 -1.23 3.14
N PHE A 143 -7.09 -2.45 3.48
CA PHE A 143 -5.70 -2.89 3.43
C PHE A 143 -5.47 -3.83 2.25
N GLU A 144 -4.56 -3.43 1.37
CA GLU A 144 -4.04 -4.23 0.27
C GLU A 144 -2.76 -4.91 0.76
N ILE A 145 -2.79 -6.24 0.85
CA ILE A 145 -1.71 -7.03 1.44
C ILE A 145 -1.31 -8.12 0.47
N GLY A 146 -0.11 -8.00 -0.08
CA GLY A 146 0.45 -9.04 -0.91
C GLY A 146 0.85 -10.26 -0.08
N ILE A 147 0.14 -11.37 -0.19
CA ILE A 147 0.54 -12.68 0.33
C ILE A 147 1.49 -13.34 -0.67
N GLN A 148 1.18 -13.24 -1.93
CA GLN A 148 1.82 -13.81 -3.12
C GLN A 148 1.68 -15.33 -3.18
N THR A 149 2.16 -16.05 -2.21
CA THR A 149 2.01 -17.49 -2.01
C THR A 149 2.22 -17.85 -0.53
N VAL A 150 1.64 -18.94 -0.06
CA VAL A 150 1.96 -19.51 1.25
C VAL A 150 3.16 -20.45 1.18
N ASN A 151 3.66 -20.77 -0.02
CA ASN A 151 4.85 -21.56 -0.23
C ASN A 151 6.12 -20.79 0.15
N GLN A 152 6.67 -21.10 1.31
CA GLN A 152 7.86 -20.42 1.84
C GLN A 152 9.07 -20.51 0.92
N LYS A 153 9.24 -21.64 0.18
CA LYS A 153 10.37 -21.82 -0.74
C LYS A 153 10.27 -20.86 -1.92
N ALA A 154 9.09 -20.75 -2.52
CA ALA A 154 8.82 -19.82 -3.62
C ALA A 154 9.03 -18.36 -3.17
N ASN A 155 8.55 -18.00 -1.97
CA ASN A 155 8.78 -16.66 -1.42
C ASN A 155 10.27 -16.33 -1.24
N LEU A 156 11.05 -17.27 -0.73
CA LEU A 156 12.51 -17.08 -0.54
C LEU A 156 13.24 -16.96 -1.88
N GLU A 157 12.86 -17.75 -2.88
CA GLU A 157 13.47 -17.74 -4.22
C GLU A 157 13.34 -16.34 -4.87
N VAL A 158 12.23 -15.67 -4.66
CA VAL A 158 12.01 -14.29 -5.15
C VAL A 158 12.42 -13.22 -4.13
N SER A 159 13.26 -13.56 -3.17
CA SER A 159 13.77 -12.64 -2.13
C SER A 159 12.69 -11.99 -1.27
N ARG A 160 11.52 -12.60 -1.14
CA ARG A 160 10.44 -12.16 -0.28
C ARG A 160 10.49 -12.88 1.07
N LYS A 161 10.98 -12.19 2.09
CA LYS A 161 11.12 -12.74 3.45
C LYS A 161 9.83 -12.50 4.27
N GLN A 162 8.72 -13.07 3.82
CA GLN A 162 7.45 -13.00 4.54
C GLN A 162 7.20 -14.29 5.32
N ASN A 163 6.66 -14.16 6.53
CA ASN A 163 6.19 -15.29 7.34
C ASN A 163 4.67 -15.33 7.32
N PHE A 164 4.09 -16.31 6.62
CA PHE A 164 2.64 -16.39 6.45
C PHE A 164 1.89 -16.58 7.77
N GLU A 165 2.39 -17.39 8.71
CA GLU A 165 1.73 -17.59 10.01
C GLU A 165 1.70 -16.29 10.85
N LYS A 166 2.78 -15.51 10.81
CA LYS A 166 2.82 -14.19 11.44
C LYS A 166 1.84 -13.23 10.76
N THR A 167 1.86 -13.16 9.42
CA THR A 167 0.92 -12.37 8.62
C THR A 167 -0.53 -12.70 8.94
N LYS A 168 -0.87 -13.98 8.95
CA LYS A 168 -2.19 -14.52 9.33
C LYS A 168 -2.62 -14.09 10.73
N GLY A 169 -1.71 -14.21 11.71
CA GLY A 169 -1.99 -13.79 13.09
C GLY A 169 -2.26 -12.29 13.23
N ILE A 170 -1.62 -11.46 12.39
CA ILE A 170 -1.83 -10.00 12.38
C ILE A 170 -3.12 -9.64 11.65
N ILE A 171 -3.37 -10.21 10.49
CA ILE A 171 -4.62 -9.96 9.74
C ILE A 171 -5.84 -10.27 10.60
N ARG A 172 -5.83 -11.38 11.33
CA ARG A 172 -6.92 -11.77 12.24
C ARG A 172 -7.21 -10.74 13.32
N GLN A 173 -6.24 -9.91 13.70
CA GLN A 173 -6.44 -8.88 14.72
C GLN A 173 -7.12 -7.62 14.17
N VAL A 174 -7.13 -7.40 12.86
CA VAL A 174 -7.67 -6.18 12.25
C VAL A 174 -8.83 -6.43 11.28
N GLN A 175 -9.06 -7.68 10.86
CA GLN A 175 -10.03 -8.04 9.81
C GLN A 175 -11.48 -7.66 10.11
N ASP A 176 -11.86 -7.50 11.39
CA ASP A 176 -13.22 -7.12 11.78
C ASP A 176 -13.48 -5.62 11.61
N VAL A 177 -12.41 -4.82 11.43
CA VAL A 177 -12.46 -3.35 11.32
C VAL A 177 -12.11 -2.88 9.91
N VAL A 178 -11.08 -3.46 9.29
CA VAL A 178 -10.60 -3.06 7.97
C VAL A 178 -11.12 -4.00 6.88
N ASP A 179 -11.41 -3.45 5.70
CA ASP A 179 -11.67 -4.26 4.52
C ASP A 179 -10.33 -4.82 4.00
N LEU A 180 -10.33 -6.09 3.62
CA LEU A 180 -9.13 -6.78 3.13
C LEU A 180 -9.16 -6.94 1.61
N HIS A 181 -8.07 -6.53 0.97
CA HIS A 181 -7.73 -6.87 -0.41
C HIS A 181 -6.42 -7.64 -0.38
N LEU A 182 -6.44 -8.90 -0.77
CA LEU A 182 -5.27 -9.77 -0.68
C LEU A 182 -4.82 -10.18 -2.09
N ASP A 183 -3.49 -10.20 -2.31
CA ASP A 183 -2.93 -10.54 -3.61
C ASP A 183 -2.18 -11.88 -3.55
N LEU A 184 -2.40 -12.71 -4.55
CA LEU A 184 -1.63 -13.90 -4.85
C LEU A 184 -0.97 -13.73 -6.23
N ILE A 185 0.18 -14.37 -6.42
CA ILE A 185 0.86 -14.43 -7.72
C ILE A 185 0.89 -15.88 -8.18
N VAL A 186 0.36 -16.11 -9.37
CA VAL A 186 0.44 -17.40 -10.05
C VAL A 186 1.69 -17.46 -10.91
N GLY A 187 2.49 -18.53 -10.77
CA GLY A 187 3.66 -18.76 -11.59
C GLY A 187 4.99 -18.26 -10.99
N LEU A 188 5.07 -18.12 -9.67
CA LEU A 188 6.35 -17.89 -9.01
C LEU A 188 7.28 -19.11 -9.17
N PRO A 189 8.61 -18.92 -9.22
CA PRO A 189 9.55 -20.03 -9.22
C PRO A 189 9.31 -20.94 -8.02
N LEU A 190 9.39 -22.27 -8.23
CA LEU A 190 9.15 -23.31 -7.22
C LEU A 190 7.73 -23.35 -6.65
N ASP A 191 6.77 -22.68 -7.31
CA ASP A 191 5.36 -22.67 -6.92
C ASP A 191 4.56 -23.49 -7.96
N TYR A 192 4.23 -24.73 -7.60
CA TYR A 192 3.53 -25.66 -8.47
C TYR A 192 2.02 -25.50 -8.34
N PHE A 193 1.27 -26.10 -9.23
CA PHE A 193 -0.19 -25.95 -9.25
C PHE A 193 -0.85 -26.28 -7.90
N GLU A 194 -0.40 -27.34 -7.22
CA GLU A 194 -0.95 -27.70 -5.90
C GLU A 194 -0.60 -26.67 -4.81
N ASP A 195 0.56 -26.01 -4.90
CA ASP A 195 0.91 -24.93 -3.98
C ASP A 195 0.05 -23.69 -4.21
N ILE A 196 -0.21 -23.36 -5.49
CA ILE A 196 -1.08 -22.25 -5.88
C ILE A 196 -2.51 -22.51 -5.39
N LYS A 197 -3.03 -23.69 -5.66
CA LYS A 197 -4.36 -24.14 -5.19
C LYS A 197 -4.46 -24.05 -3.66
N TYR A 198 -3.47 -24.58 -2.97
CA TYR A 198 -3.41 -24.53 -1.51
C TYR A 198 -3.35 -23.08 -0.99
N SER A 199 -2.54 -22.21 -1.61
CA SER A 199 -2.46 -20.80 -1.26
C SER A 199 -3.81 -20.09 -1.41
N PHE A 200 -4.49 -20.34 -2.54
CA PHE A 200 -5.81 -19.78 -2.78
C PHE A 200 -6.83 -20.25 -1.73
N GLU A 201 -6.91 -21.57 -1.48
CA GLU A 201 -7.87 -22.12 -0.53
C GLU A 201 -7.62 -21.64 0.90
N GLU A 202 -6.35 -21.60 1.35
CA GLU A 202 -6.00 -21.11 2.68
C GLU A 202 -6.38 -19.65 2.86
N VAL A 203 -5.97 -18.79 1.93
CA VAL A 203 -6.23 -17.34 2.03
C VAL A 203 -7.74 -17.06 1.97
N PHE A 204 -8.45 -17.70 1.04
CA PHE A 204 -9.89 -17.48 0.87
C PHE A 204 -10.71 -17.99 2.07
N LYS A 205 -10.40 -19.20 2.56
CA LYS A 205 -11.08 -19.78 3.74
C LYS A 205 -10.84 -19.01 5.02
N LEU A 206 -9.61 -18.44 5.17
CA LEU A 206 -9.25 -17.76 6.41
C LEU A 206 -9.83 -16.36 6.53
N PHE A 207 -9.94 -15.62 5.43
CA PHE A 207 -10.21 -14.19 5.47
C PHE A 207 -11.41 -13.76 4.63
N ALA A 208 -11.90 -14.61 3.71
CA ALA A 208 -12.93 -14.25 2.74
C ALA A 208 -12.74 -12.83 2.13
N PRO A 209 -11.52 -12.50 1.67
CA PRO A 209 -11.17 -11.15 1.23
C PRO A 209 -11.68 -10.88 -0.18
N GLU A 210 -11.56 -9.62 -0.61
CA GLU A 210 -11.39 -9.35 -2.04
C GLU A 210 -10.03 -9.91 -2.46
N LEU A 211 -10.01 -10.86 -3.39
CA LEU A 211 -8.80 -11.58 -3.78
C LEU A 211 -8.42 -11.29 -5.21
N GLN A 212 -7.16 -10.87 -5.42
CA GLN A 212 -6.55 -10.67 -6.73
C GLN A 212 -5.54 -11.79 -7.01
N LEU A 213 -5.57 -12.33 -8.27
CA LEU A 213 -4.63 -13.32 -8.79
C LEU A 213 -3.79 -12.72 -9.90
#